data_b69ec2358d36dc3afba21e2d6d522b61
#
_entry.id   b69ec2358d36dc3afba21e2d6d522b61
#
_cell.length_a   1.000
_cell.length_b   1.000
_cell.length_c   1.000
_cell.angle_alpha   90.00
_cell.angle_beta   90.00
_cell.angle_gamma   90.00
#
_symmetry.space_group_name_H-M   'P 1'
#
loop_
_entity.id
_entity.type
_entity.pdbx_description
1 polymer ?
#
loop_
_entity_poly.entity_id
_entity_poly.type
_entity_poly.pdbx_seq_one_letter_code
_entity_poly.pdbx_strand_id
1 'polypeptide(L)'
;MKIVLSKEEVLELIHNSLCNSSMLAQCGIQLKHTKEQYAAAKARLLEETPDKGLCLEDVWIEILKGEGKLPFYDTEGEEDLEITIEKAMENLQKEEASEHILDMQNGNDDAITASAILEICIYGEVVFG
;
A
#
# COMPACT_ATOMS: atom_id res chain seq x y z
N MET A 1 -16.58 14.08 -6.38
CA MET A 1 -16.01 14.89 -5.27
C MET A 1 -14.55 14.48 -5.02
N LYS A 2 -13.67 15.45 -5.02
CA LYS A 2 -12.27 15.20 -4.81
C LYS A 2 -11.95 15.18 -3.30
N ILE A 3 -11.27 14.14 -2.84
CA ILE A 3 -10.85 14.01 -1.44
C ILE A 3 -9.43 14.55 -1.30
N VAL A 4 -9.21 15.39 -0.29
CA VAL A 4 -7.87 15.88 0.05
C VAL A 4 -7.33 15.06 1.21
N LEU A 5 -6.16 14.44 1.00
CA LEU A 5 -5.55 13.52 1.97
C LEU A 5 -4.20 14.05 2.43
N SER A 6 -3.91 13.88 3.72
CA SER A 6 -2.57 14.09 4.26
C SER A 6 -1.68 12.88 3.96
N LYS A 7 -0.37 13.04 4.14
CA LYS A 7 0.58 11.93 3.97
C LYS A 7 0.25 10.78 4.92
N GLU A 8 -0.09 11.08 6.17
CA GLU A 8 -0.44 10.08 7.18
C GLU A 8 -1.70 9.31 6.78
N GLU A 9 -2.70 10.01 6.25
CA GLU A 9 -3.92 9.38 5.77
C GLU A 9 -3.66 8.46 4.58
N VAL A 10 -2.79 8.86 3.66
CA VAL A 10 -2.38 8.02 2.52
C VAL A 10 -1.68 6.76 3.01
N LEU A 11 -0.74 6.90 3.94
CA LEU A 11 -0.03 5.75 4.50
C LEU A 11 -0.98 4.80 5.23
N GLU A 12 -1.96 5.33 5.96
CA GLU A 12 -2.97 4.51 6.63
C GLU A 12 -3.83 3.75 5.63
N LEU A 13 -4.25 4.39 4.54
CA LEU A 13 -5.01 3.74 3.48
C LEU A 13 -4.21 2.60 2.83
N ILE A 14 -2.93 2.82 2.57
CA ILE A 14 -2.06 1.79 2.01
C ILE A 14 -1.91 0.63 3.00
N HIS A 15 -1.67 0.93 4.27
CA HIS A 15 -1.54 -0.09 5.32
C HIS A 15 -2.79 -0.96 5.40
N ASN A 16 -3.96 -0.34 5.51
CA ASN A 16 -5.23 -1.05 5.59
C ASN A 16 -5.49 -1.89 4.33
N SER A 17 -5.12 -1.37 3.17
CA SER A 17 -5.27 -2.08 1.91
C SER A 17 -4.36 -3.30 1.83
N LEU A 18 -3.12 -3.19 2.29
CA LEU A 18 -2.20 -4.33 2.35
C LEU A 18 -2.70 -5.41 3.31
N CYS A 19 -3.31 -5.02 4.42
CA CYS A 19 -3.88 -5.96 5.39
C CYS A 19 -5.08 -6.74 4.84
N ASN A 20 -5.88 -6.12 3.97
CA ASN A 20 -7.14 -6.67 3.52
C ASN A 20 -7.13 -7.24 2.11
N SER A 21 -6.11 -6.96 1.32
CA SER A 21 -6.05 -7.41 -0.07
C SER A 21 -5.42 -8.79 -0.20
N SER A 22 -6.14 -9.72 -0.81
CA SER A 22 -5.59 -10.99 -1.28
C SER A 22 -5.50 -11.04 -2.80
N MET A 23 -6.10 -10.08 -3.48
CA MET A 23 -6.20 -10.09 -4.95
C MET A 23 -4.88 -9.79 -5.64
N LEU A 24 -3.98 -9.05 -5.01
CA LEU A 24 -2.65 -8.83 -5.59
C LEU A 24 -1.92 -10.16 -5.78
N ALA A 25 -1.94 -11.01 -4.76
CA ALA A 25 -1.35 -12.35 -4.86
C ALA A 25 -2.05 -13.20 -5.92
N GLN A 26 -3.38 -13.11 -6.02
CA GLN A 26 -4.16 -13.83 -7.03
C GLN A 26 -3.84 -13.34 -8.45
N CYS A 27 -3.46 -12.08 -8.60
CA CYS A 27 -3.05 -11.52 -9.89
C CYS A 27 -1.55 -11.71 -10.18
N GLY A 28 -0.84 -12.42 -9.31
CA GLY A 28 0.59 -12.68 -9.50
C GLY A 28 1.51 -11.53 -9.08
N ILE A 29 1.01 -10.57 -8.31
CA ILE A 29 1.81 -9.44 -7.85
C ILE A 29 2.38 -9.76 -6.47
N GLN A 30 3.71 -9.68 -6.33
CA GLN A 30 4.43 -10.02 -5.11
C GLN A 30 5.30 -8.86 -4.63
N LEU A 31 5.49 -8.77 -3.31
CA LEU A 31 6.44 -7.82 -2.72
C LEU A 31 7.87 -8.25 -3.04
N LYS A 32 8.71 -7.27 -3.39
CA LYS A 32 10.08 -7.51 -3.85
C LYS A 32 11.15 -6.83 -2.99
N HIS A 33 10.83 -6.50 -1.74
CA HIS A 33 11.84 -5.93 -0.84
C HIS A 33 12.96 -6.96 -0.56
N THR A 34 14.15 -6.47 -0.24
CA THR A 34 15.26 -7.35 0.16
C THR A 34 15.13 -7.71 1.64
N LYS A 35 15.86 -8.75 2.06
CA LYS A 35 15.94 -9.13 3.49
C LYS A 35 16.54 -8.00 4.32
N GLU A 36 17.50 -7.29 3.75
CA GLU A 36 18.17 -6.16 4.41
C GLU A 36 17.21 -4.99 4.63
N GLN A 37 16.38 -4.68 3.62
CA GLN A 37 15.34 -3.65 3.74
C GLN A 37 14.33 -4.00 4.83
N TYR A 38 13.88 -5.24 4.85
CA TYR A 38 12.95 -5.73 5.86
C TYR A 38 13.55 -5.65 7.27
N ALA A 39 14.76 -6.16 7.43
CA ALA A 39 15.44 -6.17 8.73
C ALA A 39 15.70 -4.76 9.26
N ALA A 40 16.12 -3.83 8.41
CA ALA A 40 16.36 -2.45 8.78
C ALA A 40 15.07 -1.75 9.20
N ALA A 41 13.99 -1.93 8.45
CA ALA A 41 12.68 -1.35 8.77
C ALA A 41 12.13 -1.90 10.10
N LYS A 42 12.22 -3.21 10.29
CA LYS A 42 11.79 -3.86 11.53
C LYS A 42 12.57 -3.33 12.73
N ALA A 43 13.89 -3.17 12.59
CA ALA A 43 14.73 -2.63 13.65
C ALA A 43 14.32 -1.21 14.05
N ARG A 44 14.00 -0.35 13.06
CA ARG A 44 13.52 1.01 13.33
C ARG A 44 12.20 1.01 14.11
N LEU A 45 11.26 0.15 13.72
CA LEU A 45 9.97 0.04 14.40
C LEU A 45 10.11 -0.46 15.83
N LEU A 46 10.97 -1.45 16.07
CA LEU A 46 11.22 -1.98 17.41
C LEU A 46 11.88 -0.95 18.32
N GLU A 47 12.67 -0.06 17.75
CA GLU A 47 13.30 1.03 18.51
C GLU A 47 12.26 2.05 18.97
N GLU A 48 11.27 2.39 18.10
CA GLU A 48 10.20 3.33 18.42
C GLU A 48 9.13 2.72 19.34
N THR A 49 8.82 1.44 19.15
CA THR A 49 7.74 0.75 19.88
C THR A 49 8.18 -0.67 20.27
N PRO A 50 9.11 -0.79 21.26
CA PRO A 50 9.72 -2.11 21.59
C PRO A 50 8.73 -3.16 22.09
N ASP A 51 7.63 -2.75 22.69
CA ASP A 51 6.65 -3.67 23.28
C ASP A 51 5.47 -4.00 22.37
N LYS A 52 5.47 -3.46 21.16
CA LYS A 52 4.37 -3.68 20.22
C LYS A 52 4.62 -4.92 19.36
N GLY A 53 3.61 -5.78 19.25
CA GLY A 53 3.64 -6.87 18.28
C GLY A 53 3.56 -6.29 16.88
N LEU A 54 4.51 -6.65 16.01
CA LEU A 54 4.55 -6.16 14.64
C LEU A 54 4.02 -7.20 13.67
N CYS A 55 3.18 -6.76 12.73
CA CYS A 55 2.78 -7.58 11.59
C CYS A 55 3.63 -7.21 10.37
N LEU A 56 3.55 -8.03 9.32
CA LEU A 56 4.30 -7.81 8.08
C LEU A 56 3.98 -6.44 7.47
N GLU A 57 2.72 -6.06 7.49
CA GLU A 57 2.24 -4.80 6.90
C GLU A 57 2.85 -3.58 7.59
N ASP A 58 3.05 -3.64 8.89
CA ASP A 58 3.74 -2.56 9.63
C ASP A 58 5.15 -2.35 9.10
N VAL A 59 5.86 -3.46 8.85
CA VAL A 59 7.23 -3.41 8.33
C VAL A 59 7.24 -2.90 6.88
N TRP A 60 6.29 -3.31 6.06
CA TRP A 60 6.19 -2.84 4.68
C TRP A 60 5.95 -1.34 4.61
N ILE A 61 5.09 -0.81 5.47
CA ILE A 61 4.86 0.65 5.54
C ILE A 61 6.13 1.38 6.00
N GLU A 62 6.88 0.80 6.92
CA GLU A 62 8.15 1.39 7.35
C GLU A 62 9.18 1.41 6.23
N ILE A 63 9.22 0.38 5.38
CA ILE A 63 10.05 0.38 4.16
C ILE A 63 9.64 1.54 3.26
N LEU A 64 8.34 1.69 3.03
CA LEU A 64 7.80 2.78 2.19
C LEU A 64 8.19 4.15 2.74
N LYS A 65 8.07 4.35 4.06
CA LYS A 65 8.43 5.61 4.72
C LYS A 65 9.93 5.89 4.63
N GLY A 66 10.76 4.88 4.84
CA GLY A 66 12.21 5.03 4.90
C GLY A 66 12.85 5.22 3.54
N GLU A 67 12.36 4.51 2.53
CA GLU A 67 12.93 4.55 1.19
C GLU A 67 12.10 5.38 0.19
N GLY A 68 10.91 5.80 0.57
CA GLY A 68 10.00 6.54 -0.30
C GLY A 68 9.27 5.66 -1.30
N LYS A 69 9.55 4.36 -1.32
CA LYS A 69 8.93 3.40 -2.23
C LYS A 69 8.83 2.02 -1.62
N LEU A 70 7.84 1.25 -2.06
CA LEU A 70 7.67 -0.15 -1.73
C LEU A 70 7.65 -0.94 -3.03
N PRO A 71 8.65 -1.82 -3.27
CA PRO A 71 8.76 -2.52 -4.56
C PRO A 71 7.87 -3.76 -4.64
N PHE A 72 7.33 -4.01 -5.83
CA PHE A 72 6.55 -5.19 -6.19
C PHE A 72 7.08 -5.79 -7.48
N TYR A 73 6.69 -7.01 -7.75
CA TYR A 73 6.97 -7.70 -9.01
C TYR A 73 5.71 -8.38 -9.53
N ASP A 74 5.38 -8.12 -10.80
CA ASP A 74 4.29 -8.77 -11.48
C ASP A 74 4.83 -10.03 -12.18
N THR A 75 4.50 -11.21 -11.64
CA THR A 75 5.00 -12.49 -12.18
C THR A 75 4.38 -12.84 -13.52
N GLU A 76 3.18 -12.37 -13.80
CA GLU A 76 2.50 -12.64 -15.07
C GLU A 76 2.98 -11.70 -16.18
N GLY A 77 3.14 -10.42 -15.87
CA GLY A 77 3.64 -9.42 -16.81
C GLY A 77 5.16 -9.34 -16.88
N GLU A 78 5.85 -10.01 -15.97
CA GLU A 78 7.30 -10.02 -15.85
C GLU A 78 7.88 -8.60 -15.77
N GLU A 79 7.29 -7.75 -14.93
CA GLU A 79 7.76 -6.38 -14.77
C GLU A 79 7.85 -5.96 -13.29
N ASP A 80 8.76 -5.04 -13.03
CA ASP A 80 8.90 -4.42 -11.72
C ASP A 80 7.87 -3.31 -11.56
N LEU A 81 7.21 -3.30 -10.40
CA LEU A 81 6.23 -2.28 -10.04
C LEU A 81 6.63 -1.67 -8.70
N GLU A 82 6.08 -0.52 -8.38
CA GLU A 82 6.31 0.10 -7.08
C GLU A 82 5.18 1.01 -6.66
N ILE A 83 5.00 1.15 -5.35
CA ILE A 83 4.22 2.23 -4.76
C ILE A 83 5.21 3.26 -4.25
N THR A 84 5.07 4.52 -4.66
CA THR A 84 5.83 5.62 -4.09
C THR A 84 4.87 6.52 -3.31
N ILE A 85 5.35 7.14 -2.24
CA ILE A 85 4.53 8.06 -1.45
C ILE A 85 4.02 9.19 -2.34
N GLU A 86 4.89 9.74 -3.17
CA GLU A 86 4.56 10.85 -4.07
C GLU A 86 3.43 10.49 -5.04
N LYS A 87 3.56 9.35 -5.74
CA LYS A 87 2.53 8.90 -6.69
C LYS A 87 1.25 8.48 -6.00
N ALA A 88 1.36 7.83 -4.84
CA ALA A 88 0.18 7.45 -4.06
C ALA A 88 -0.62 8.68 -3.65
N MET A 89 0.04 9.72 -3.19
CA MET A 89 -0.62 10.97 -2.82
C MET A 89 -1.30 11.61 -4.04
N GLU A 90 -0.64 11.62 -5.18
CA GLU A 90 -1.20 12.14 -6.42
C GLU A 90 -2.40 11.32 -6.90
N ASN A 91 -2.24 10.01 -6.97
CA ASN A 91 -3.25 9.12 -7.53
C ASN A 91 -4.48 8.96 -6.63
N LEU A 92 -4.30 8.89 -5.31
CA LEU A 92 -5.42 8.73 -4.38
C LEU A 92 -6.25 10.01 -4.23
N GLN A 93 -5.75 11.15 -4.67
CA GLN A 93 -6.49 12.41 -4.65
C GLN A 93 -7.25 12.66 -5.95
N LYS A 94 -7.19 11.74 -6.92
CA LYS A 94 -7.99 11.82 -8.13
C LYS A 94 -9.44 11.46 -7.82
N GLU A 95 -10.36 12.03 -8.58
CA GLU A 95 -11.79 11.80 -8.37
C GLU A 95 -12.17 10.32 -8.47
N GLU A 96 -11.53 9.56 -9.37
CA GLU A 96 -11.79 8.15 -9.58
C GLU A 96 -11.51 7.30 -8.33
N ALA A 97 -10.61 7.77 -7.45
CA ALA A 97 -10.28 7.07 -6.22
C ALA A 97 -11.25 7.34 -5.08
N SER A 98 -12.03 8.43 -5.15
CA SER A 98 -12.82 8.91 -4.01
C SER A 98 -13.83 7.89 -3.48
N GLU A 99 -14.50 7.16 -4.35
CA GLU A 99 -15.48 6.16 -3.94
C GLU A 99 -14.85 5.03 -3.12
N HIS A 100 -13.69 4.53 -3.56
CA HIS A 100 -12.97 3.46 -2.87
C HIS A 100 -12.45 3.94 -1.52
N ILE A 101 -11.97 5.17 -1.44
CA ILE A 101 -11.48 5.77 -0.20
C ILE A 101 -12.63 5.91 0.80
N LEU A 102 -13.78 6.43 0.35
CA LEU A 102 -14.95 6.58 1.20
C LEU A 102 -15.45 5.23 1.72
N ASP A 103 -15.47 4.21 0.86
CA ASP A 103 -15.86 2.85 1.26
C ASP A 103 -14.95 2.34 2.38
N MET A 104 -13.65 2.50 2.24
CA MET A 104 -12.69 2.06 3.27
C MET A 104 -12.85 2.85 4.56
N GLN A 105 -13.02 4.17 4.49
CA GLN A 105 -13.19 5.04 5.66
C GLN A 105 -14.50 4.74 6.40
N ASN A 106 -15.51 4.26 5.70
CA ASN A 106 -16.82 3.91 6.27
C ASN A 106 -16.88 2.45 6.77
N GLY A 107 -15.77 1.76 6.81
CA GLY A 107 -15.70 0.39 7.31
C GLY A 107 -16.08 -0.68 6.29
N ASN A 108 -16.21 -0.32 5.01
CA ASN A 108 -16.52 -1.25 3.92
C ASN A 108 -15.22 -1.71 3.23
N ASP A 109 -14.17 -1.93 4.02
CA ASP A 109 -12.83 -2.26 3.53
C ASP A 109 -12.66 -3.75 3.24
N ASP A 110 -13.43 -4.25 2.28
CA ASP A 110 -13.30 -5.62 1.82
C ASP A 110 -12.07 -5.77 0.89
N ALA A 111 -11.80 -7.02 0.47
CA ALA A 111 -10.66 -7.32 -0.38
C ALA A 111 -10.73 -6.59 -1.74
N ILE A 112 -11.93 -6.37 -2.26
CA ILE A 112 -12.11 -5.68 -3.55
C ILE A 112 -11.74 -4.20 -3.41
N THR A 113 -12.22 -3.54 -2.37
CA THR A 113 -11.88 -2.13 -2.10
C THR A 113 -10.39 -1.97 -1.83
N ALA A 114 -9.81 -2.84 -1.02
CA ALA A 114 -8.37 -2.82 -0.71
C ALA A 114 -7.54 -2.99 -1.98
N SER A 115 -7.89 -3.92 -2.84
CA SER A 115 -7.17 -4.15 -4.10
C SER A 115 -7.30 -2.97 -5.05
N ALA A 116 -8.47 -2.35 -5.14
CA ALA A 116 -8.69 -1.16 -5.96
C ALA A 116 -7.78 -0.01 -5.52
N ILE A 117 -7.65 0.22 -4.21
CA ILE A 117 -6.78 1.27 -3.68
C ILE A 117 -5.31 0.99 -4.02
N LEU A 118 -4.85 -0.26 -3.84
CA LEU A 118 -3.47 -0.62 -4.17
C LEU A 118 -3.18 -0.48 -5.67
N GLU A 119 -4.12 -0.89 -6.53
CA GLU A 119 -3.98 -0.74 -7.98
C GLU A 119 -3.88 0.72 -8.38
N ILE A 120 -4.69 1.59 -7.78
CA ILE A 120 -4.62 3.03 -8.03
C ILE A 120 -3.25 3.58 -7.61
N CYS A 121 -2.70 3.12 -6.48
CA CYS A 121 -1.37 3.53 -6.04
C CYS A 121 -0.27 3.09 -7.01
N ILE A 122 -0.39 1.90 -7.58
CA ILE A 122 0.63 1.32 -8.49
C ILE A 122 0.46 1.85 -9.92
N TYR A 123 -0.75 1.81 -10.46
CA TYR A 123 -1.02 2.06 -11.88
C TYR A 123 -1.70 3.40 -12.16
N GLY A 124 -2.23 4.06 -11.14
CA GLY A 124 -3.02 5.28 -11.30
C GLY A 124 -4.50 5.03 -11.60
N GLU A 125 -4.89 3.75 -11.77
CA GLU A 125 -6.27 3.36 -12.07
C GLU A 125 -6.51 1.90 -11.67
N VAL A 126 -7.76 1.48 -11.61
CA VAL A 126 -8.10 0.06 -11.37
C VAL A 126 -7.91 -0.71 -12.68
N VAL A 127 -7.01 -1.69 -12.66
CA VAL A 127 -6.60 -2.49 -13.83
C VAL A 127 -7.26 -3.86 -13.84
N PHE A 128 -7.39 -4.49 -12.66
CA PHE A 128 -7.99 -5.81 -12.50
C PHE A 128 -9.41 -5.63 -12.00
N GLY A 129 -10.31 -5.39 -12.88
CA GLY A 129 -11.70 -5.12 -12.54
C GLY A 129 -12.46 -6.33 -11.98
#